data_45a76b16913e60740ea539eca57e7a92
#
_entry.id   45a76b16913e60740ea539eca57e7a92
#
_cell.length_a   1.000
_cell.length_b   1.000
_cell.length_c   1.000
_cell.angle_alpha   90.00
_cell.angle_beta   90.00
_cell.angle_gamma   90.00
#
_symmetry.space_group_name_H-M   'P 1'
#
loop_
_entity.id
_entity.type
_entity.pdbx_description
1 polymer ?
#
loop_
_entity_poly.entity_id
_entity_poly.type
_entity_poly.pdbx_seq_one_letter_code
_entity_poly.pdbx_strand_id
1 'polypeptide(L)'
;KLLIIVYFCAQNTKKSGNTVAEVTKLCEPFAQQLGLTIWDVRYVKEGSYWYLRIFIDKPEGVTLDDCEAMSRAINDPLDQLDPIDGEYCLEVCSPGIDRELVRPEHFEAFLGAVVNAKFIRPLEDGRREVLGILQAYQNSVLTLETEEGEFLDIDKKDTSSVRVCDDYVDIDDEDFEEEF
;
A
#
# COMPACT_ATOMS: atom_id res chain seq x y z
N LYS A 1 -2.36 -10.16 6.64
CA LYS A 1 -1.74 -8.90 7.11
C LYS A 1 -0.83 -9.18 8.28
N LEU A 2 0.48 -9.10 8.05
CA LEU A 2 1.47 -9.27 9.12
C LEU A 2 1.68 -7.89 9.74
N LEU A 3 1.20 -7.69 10.96
CA LEU A 3 1.30 -6.41 11.68
C LEU A 3 2.21 -6.61 12.88
N ILE A 4 3.36 -5.92 12.92
CA ILE A 4 4.13 -5.74 14.16
C ILE A 4 3.86 -4.34 14.66
N ILE A 5 3.27 -4.24 15.83
CA ILE A 5 3.04 -2.99 16.53
C ILE A 5 4.19 -2.80 17.50
N VAL A 6 5.03 -1.82 17.26
CA VAL A 6 6.05 -1.39 18.20
C VAL A 6 5.59 -0.05 18.78
N TYR A 7 5.24 -0.04 20.05
CA TYR A 7 4.87 1.20 20.75
C TYR A 7 6.12 2.01 21.01
N PHE A 8 6.17 3.19 20.45
CA PHE A 8 7.19 4.18 20.76
C PHE A 8 6.53 5.51 21.12
N CYS A 9 6.98 6.14 22.21
CA CYS A 9 6.45 7.40 22.70
C CYS A 9 7.58 8.44 22.57
N ALA A 10 7.59 9.23 21.52
CA ALA A 10 8.47 10.37 21.38
C ALA A 10 7.79 11.63 21.92
N GLN A 11 8.45 12.32 22.83
CA GLN A 11 8.02 13.64 23.30
C GLN A 11 9.01 14.67 22.77
N ASN A 12 8.68 15.34 21.67
CA ASN A 12 9.36 16.61 21.35
C ASN A 12 8.59 17.49 20.34
N THR A 13 9.00 18.75 20.25
CA THR A 13 8.24 19.81 19.59
C THR A 13 8.93 20.32 18.34
N LYS A 14 8.53 19.85 17.16
CA LYS A 14 8.77 20.57 15.88
C LYS A 14 7.76 20.16 14.81
N LYS A 15 7.08 21.14 14.21
CA LYS A 15 6.25 20.93 13.00
C LYS A 15 7.15 20.81 11.77
N SER A 16 7.13 19.66 11.12
CA SER A 16 7.55 19.53 9.74
C SER A 16 6.32 19.33 8.85
N GLY A 17 6.16 20.15 7.82
CA GLY A 17 5.02 20.09 6.90
C GLY A 17 5.09 18.90 5.93
N ASN A 18 6.06 17.98 6.05
CA ASN A 18 6.29 16.89 5.12
C ASN A 18 6.80 15.60 5.80
N THR A 19 6.23 15.28 6.94
CA THR A 19 6.59 14.12 7.76
C THR A 19 6.75 12.82 6.96
N VAL A 20 5.78 12.51 6.07
CA VAL A 20 5.79 11.28 5.28
C VAL A 20 7.03 11.21 4.37
N ALA A 21 7.37 12.30 3.65
CA ALA A 21 8.53 12.29 2.76
C ALA A 21 9.87 12.24 3.52
N GLU A 22 9.96 12.91 4.67
CA GLU A 22 11.16 12.87 5.53
C GLU A 22 11.38 11.47 6.09
N VAL A 23 10.32 10.83 6.58
CA VAL A 23 10.36 9.46 7.08
C VAL A 23 10.67 8.47 5.95
N THR A 24 10.05 8.61 4.78
CA THR A 24 10.35 7.76 3.62
C THR A 24 11.84 7.83 3.28
N LYS A 25 12.38 9.03 3.14
CA LYS A 25 13.80 9.26 2.84
C LYS A 25 14.73 8.69 3.91
N LEU A 26 14.33 8.77 5.18
CA LEU A 26 15.08 8.18 6.29
C LEU A 26 15.08 6.66 6.20
N CYS A 27 13.94 6.05 5.89
CA CYS A 27 13.77 4.59 5.89
C CYS A 27 14.44 3.89 4.70
N GLU A 28 14.52 4.53 3.52
CA GLU A 28 15.05 3.94 2.30
C GLU A 28 16.43 3.26 2.45
N PRO A 29 17.48 3.90 3.02
CA PRO A 29 18.79 3.28 3.15
C PRO A 29 18.79 2.06 4.09
N PHE A 30 17.95 2.05 5.12
CA PHE A 30 17.82 0.90 6.03
C PHE A 30 17.09 -0.25 5.37
N ALA A 31 16.02 0.04 4.63
CA ALA A 31 15.32 -0.97 3.85
C ALA A 31 16.27 -1.64 2.85
N GLN A 32 17.04 -0.85 2.09
CA GLN A 32 18.03 -1.38 1.13
C GLN A 32 19.09 -2.28 1.80
N GLN A 33 19.59 -1.90 2.97
CA GLN A 33 20.56 -2.72 3.72
C GLN A 33 19.97 -4.06 4.16
N LEU A 34 18.67 -4.12 4.40
CA LEU A 34 17.94 -5.32 4.78
C LEU A 34 17.39 -6.12 3.59
N GLY A 35 17.65 -5.67 2.34
CA GLY A 35 17.09 -6.29 1.14
C GLY A 35 15.59 -6.05 0.96
N LEU A 36 15.09 -4.97 1.55
CA LEU A 36 13.68 -4.57 1.51
C LEU A 36 13.50 -3.33 0.65
N THR A 37 12.26 -3.10 0.23
CA THR A 37 11.82 -1.85 -0.40
C THR A 37 10.73 -1.18 0.43
N ILE A 38 10.68 0.15 0.40
CA ILE A 38 9.58 0.90 1.02
C ILE A 38 8.42 0.96 0.02
N TRP A 39 7.34 0.23 0.31
CA TRP A 39 6.13 0.28 -0.48
C TRP A 39 5.38 1.60 -0.29
N ASP A 40 5.12 1.98 0.96
CA ASP A 40 4.40 3.21 1.30
C ASP A 40 4.70 3.63 2.75
N VAL A 41 4.52 4.91 3.05
CA VAL A 41 4.60 5.47 4.40
C VAL A 41 3.36 6.31 4.64
N ARG A 42 2.67 6.09 5.76
CA ARG A 42 1.46 6.81 6.15
C ARG A 42 1.54 7.34 7.56
N TYR A 43 1.13 8.57 7.73
CA TYR A 43 0.90 9.14 9.04
C TYR A 43 -0.59 9.48 9.17
N VAL A 44 -1.30 8.66 9.95
CA VAL A 44 -2.77 8.68 10.00
C VAL A 44 -3.27 8.68 11.44
N LYS A 45 -4.43 9.30 11.66
CA LYS A 45 -5.13 9.27 12.94
C LYS A 45 -6.27 8.26 12.87
N GLU A 46 -6.27 7.32 13.81
CA GLU A 46 -7.36 6.36 13.99
C GLU A 46 -7.84 6.40 15.44
N GLY A 47 -9.08 6.82 15.60
CA GLY A 47 -9.63 7.06 16.93
C GLY A 47 -8.86 8.17 17.67
N SER A 48 -8.29 7.84 18.82
CA SER A 48 -7.52 8.77 19.65
C SER A 48 -6.02 8.74 19.40
N TYR A 49 -5.53 7.79 18.60
CA TYR A 49 -4.11 7.53 18.42
C TYR A 49 -3.63 7.91 17.03
N TRP A 50 -2.38 8.35 16.94
CA TRP A 50 -1.68 8.56 15.69
C TRP A 50 -0.81 7.35 15.37
N TYR A 51 -0.73 6.99 14.08
CA TYR A 51 0.04 5.86 13.58
C TYR A 51 0.98 6.32 12.49
N LEU A 52 2.26 5.99 12.65
CA LEU A 52 3.24 6.05 11.58
C LEU A 52 3.39 4.64 11.04
N ARG A 53 2.82 4.39 9.85
CA ARG A 53 2.86 3.09 9.19
C ARG A 53 3.88 3.09 8.09
N ILE A 54 4.77 2.12 8.13
CA ILE A 54 5.80 1.88 7.13
C ILE A 54 5.51 0.53 6.50
N PHE A 55 5.09 0.56 5.25
CA PHE A 55 4.85 -0.64 4.47
C PHE A 55 6.14 -1.02 3.76
N ILE A 56 6.63 -2.22 4.04
CA ILE A 56 7.84 -2.79 3.42
C ILE A 56 7.47 -3.95 2.51
N ASP A 57 8.25 -4.15 1.45
CA ASP A 57 8.02 -5.23 0.49
C ASP A 57 9.34 -5.90 0.07
N LYS A 58 9.26 -7.14 -0.37
CA LYS A 58 10.32 -7.88 -1.05
C LYS A 58 9.73 -8.99 -1.92
N PRO A 59 10.45 -9.45 -2.97
CA PRO A 59 9.93 -10.42 -3.92
C PRO A 59 9.46 -11.74 -3.30
N GLU A 60 10.16 -12.22 -2.27
CA GLU A 60 9.87 -13.49 -1.60
C GLU A 60 8.73 -13.39 -0.55
N GLY A 61 8.15 -12.21 -0.39
CA GLY A 61 7.18 -11.89 0.64
C GLY A 61 7.84 -11.52 1.98
N VAL A 62 7.20 -10.59 2.69
CA VAL A 62 7.70 -10.03 3.95
C VAL A 62 7.38 -10.95 5.12
N THR A 63 8.37 -11.21 5.95
CA THR A 63 8.26 -12.01 7.19
C THR A 63 8.15 -11.12 8.43
N LEU A 64 7.82 -11.73 9.58
CA LEU A 64 7.86 -11.05 10.88
C LEU A 64 9.26 -10.55 11.22
N ASP A 65 10.28 -11.35 10.92
CA ASP A 65 11.68 -11.00 11.20
C ASP A 65 12.11 -9.76 10.38
N ASP A 66 11.63 -9.62 9.14
CA ASP A 66 11.87 -8.44 8.32
C ASP A 66 11.25 -7.19 8.94
N CYS A 67 10.00 -7.28 9.40
CA CYS A 67 9.33 -6.17 10.07
C CYS A 67 10.05 -5.78 11.37
N GLU A 68 10.49 -6.76 12.15
CA GLU A 68 11.23 -6.52 13.40
C GLU A 68 12.60 -5.90 13.11
N ALA A 69 13.34 -6.44 12.13
CA ALA A 69 14.64 -5.92 11.74
C ALA A 69 14.53 -4.47 11.25
N MET A 70 13.56 -4.18 10.38
CA MET A 70 13.30 -2.83 9.89
C MET A 70 12.91 -1.88 11.02
N SER A 71 11.99 -2.28 11.90
CA SER A 71 11.56 -1.48 13.04
C SER A 71 12.73 -1.13 13.95
N ARG A 72 13.59 -2.09 14.29
CA ARG A 72 14.79 -1.87 15.10
C ARG A 72 15.80 -0.94 14.42
N ALA A 73 15.98 -1.10 13.10
CA ALA A 73 16.94 -0.29 12.36
C ALA A 73 16.58 1.18 12.30
N ILE A 74 15.28 1.51 12.24
CA ILE A 74 14.81 2.90 12.09
C ILE A 74 14.46 3.59 13.41
N ASN A 75 14.37 2.86 14.52
CA ASN A 75 13.94 3.41 15.81
C ASN A 75 14.81 4.59 16.26
N ASP A 76 16.10 4.39 16.46
CA ASP A 76 17.03 5.45 16.87
C ASP A 76 17.14 6.58 15.84
N PRO A 77 17.23 6.31 14.51
CA PRO A 77 17.15 7.34 13.49
C PRO A 77 15.87 8.17 13.51
N LEU A 78 14.71 7.57 13.74
CA LEU A 78 13.44 8.29 13.87
C LEU A 78 13.44 9.21 15.08
N ASP A 79 13.97 8.76 16.22
CA ASP A 79 14.12 9.59 17.42
C ASP A 79 15.03 10.78 17.20
N GLN A 80 16.12 10.59 16.46
CA GLN A 80 17.04 11.67 16.14
C GLN A 80 16.44 12.67 15.13
N LEU A 81 15.66 12.19 14.17
CA LEU A 81 14.97 13.03 13.20
C LEU A 81 13.84 13.84 13.82
N ASP A 82 13.13 13.21 14.80
CA ASP A 82 11.98 13.79 15.52
C ASP A 82 10.94 14.43 14.56
N PRO A 83 10.39 13.67 13.58
CA PRO A 83 9.59 14.25 12.49
C PRO A 83 8.14 14.51 12.87
N ILE A 84 7.72 14.12 14.08
CA ILE A 84 6.32 14.11 14.52
C ILE A 84 6.20 14.73 15.89
N ASP A 85 5.33 15.74 16.01
CA ASP A 85 4.97 16.32 17.30
C ASP A 85 3.96 15.40 18.03
N GLY A 86 4.33 14.95 19.23
CA GLY A 86 3.46 14.18 20.11
C GLY A 86 3.64 12.67 20.00
N GLU A 87 2.72 11.97 20.64
CA GLU A 87 2.75 10.50 20.74
C GLU A 87 2.21 9.85 19.46
N TYR A 88 2.87 8.81 19.00
CA TYR A 88 2.42 7.97 17.89
C TYR A 88 2.82 6.51 18.08
N CYS A 89 2.10 5.63 17.41
CA CYS A 89 2.46 4.22 17.30
C CYS A 89 3.22 3.99 15.99
N LEU A 90 4.43 3.45 16.07
CA LEU A 90 5.17 2.99 14.89
C LEU A 90 4.68 1.59 14.52
N GLU A 91 4.26 1.43 13.28
CA GLU A 91 3.87 0.14 12.70
C GLU A 91 4.71 -0.14 11.45
N VAL A 92 5.41 -1.28 11.45
CA VAL A 92 6.11 -1.80 10.26
C VAL A 92 5.38 -3.05 9.81
N CYS A 93 4.94 -3.07 8.55
CA CYS A 93 4.09 -4.16 8.05
C CYS A 93 4.26 -4.39 6.54
N SER A 94 3.80 -5.57 6.10
CA SER A 94 3.62 -5.87 4.68
C SER A 94 2.39 -5.12 4.12
N PRO A 95 2.40 -4.70 2.85
CA PRO A 95 1.20 -4.17 2.18
C PRO A 95 0.10 -5.23 2.01
N GLY A 96 0.43 -6.52 2.13
CA GLY A 96 -0.49 -7.63 1.92
C GLY A 96 -0.64 -7.97 0.43
N ILE A 97 -1.47 -8.99 0.15
CA ILE A 97 -1.79 -9.41 -1.22
C ILE A 97 -2.75 -8.43 -1.89
N ASP A 98 -3.75 -7.96 -1.16
CA ASP A 98 -4.73 -6.93 -1.57
C ASP A 98 -4.18 -5.49 -1.43
N ARG A 99 -2.91 -5.32 -1.80
CA ARG A 99 -2.17 -4.09 -1.59
C ARG A 99 -2.76 -2.91 -2.36
N GLU A 100 -2.68 -1.75 -1.73
CA GLU A 100 -3.18 -0.51 -2.36
C GLU A 100 -2.11 0.09 -3.28
N LEU A 101 -2.52 0.44 -4.51
CA LEU A 101 -1.69 1.12 -5.48
C LEU A 101 -1.80 2.64 -5.25
N VAL A 102 -0.73 3.25 -4.75
CA VAL A 102 -0.71 4.66 -4.33
C VAL A 102 0.15 5.52 -5.24
N ARG A 103 1.35 5.03 -5.58
CA ARG A 103 2.36 5.72 -6.39
C ARG A 103 2.34 5.24 -7.84
N PRO A 104 2.78 6.05 -8.82
CA PRO A 104 2.83 5.65 -10.22
C PRO A 104 3.54 4.31 -10.45
N GLU A 105 4.66 4.08 -9.75
CA GLU A 105 5.47 2.86 -9.86
C GLU A 105 4.68 1.60 -9.47
N HIS A 106 3.71 1.74 -8.56
CA HIS A 106 2.84 0.62 -8.17
C HIS A 106 1.92 0.22 -9.31
N PHE A 107 1.34 1.20 -10.03
CA PHE A 107 0.49 0.91 -11.18
C PHE A 107 1.27 0.26 -12.32
N GLU A 108 2.50 0.75 -12.58
CA GLU A 108 3.38 0.17 -13.60
C GLU A 108 3.76 -1.28 -13.29
N ALA A 109 4.02 -1.57 -12.01
CA ALA A 109 4.39 -2.93 -11.55
C ALA A 109 3.23 -3.93 -11.62
N PHE A 110 1.98 -3.43 -11.62
CA PHE A 110 0.76 -4.26 -11.60
C PHE A 110 -0.08 -4.12 -12.87
N LEU A 111 0.53 -3.72 -13.99
CA LEU A 111 -0.14 -3.80 -15.29
C LEU A 111 -0.51 -5.26 -15.61
N GLY A 112 -1.73 -5.49 -16.03
CA GLY A 112 -2.30 -6.81 -16.30
C GLY A 112 -2.93 -7.50 -15.06
N ALA A 113 -2.76 -6.95 -13.86
CA ALA A 113 -3.42 -7.48 -12.68
C ALA A 113 -4.87 -7.01 -12.56
N VAL A 114 -5.70 -7.84 -11.92
CA VAL A 114 -7.06 -7.43 -11.55
C VAL A 114 -6.99 -6.47 -10.37
N VAL A 115 -7.67 -5.35 -10.48
CA VAL A 115 -7.74 -4.33 -9.44
C VAL A 115 -9.17 -3.91 -9.17
N ASN A 116 -9.44 -3.53 -7.92
CA ASN A 116 -10.69 -2.90 -7.51
C ASN A 116 -10.45 -1.40 -7.28
N ALA A 117 -11.07 -0.56 -8.11
CA ALA A 117 -11.07 0.89 -7.96
C ALA A 117 -12.34 1.34 -7.23
N LYS A 118 -12.20 1.89 -6.02
CA LYS A 118 -13.31 2.48 -5.25
C LYS A 118 -13.36 3.97 -5.48
N PHE A 119 -14.54 4.51 -5.71
CA PHE A 119 -14.75 5.91 -6.02
C PHE A 119 -15.09 6.72 -4.77
N ILE A 120 -14.64 7.98 -4.74
CA ILE A 120 -15.05 8.96 -3.72
C ILE A 120 -16.53 9.30 -3.88
N ARG A 121 -16.99 9.43 -5.14
CA ARG A 121 -18.39 9.67 -5.51
C ARG A 121 -18.84 8.56 -6.46
N PRO A 122 -20.12 8.15 -6.41
CA PRO A 122 -20.63 7.18 -7.39
C PRO A 122 -20.44 7.68 -8.82
N LEU A 123 -20.20 6.75 -9.74
CA LEU A 123 -20.27 7.02 -11.18
C LEU A 123 -21.70 7.42 -11.60
N GLU A 124 -21.88 7.85 -12.84
CA GLU A 124 -23.20 8.26 -13.38
C GLU A 124 -24.23 7.11 -13.35
N ASP A 125 -23.76 5.88 -13.47
CA ASP A 125 -24.57 4.66 -13.36
C ASP A 125 -24.85 4.21 -11.92
N GLY A 126 -24.30 4.92 -10.92
CA GLY A 126 -24.47 4.65 -9.49
C GLY A 126 -23.44 3.70 -8.89
N ARG A 127 -22.55 3.10 -9.69
CA ARG A 127 -21.46 2.23 -9.18
C ARG A 127 -20.51 3.01 -8.27
N ARG A 128 -20.11 2.41 -7.16
CA ARG A 128 -19.14 2.98 -6.21
C ARG A 128 -17.77 2.33 -6.29
N GLU A 129 -17.66 1.24 -7.01
CA GLU A 129 -16.42 0.52 -7.27
C GLU A 129 -16.51 -0.17 -8.63
N VAL A 130 -15.36 -0.37 -9.24
CA VAL A 130 -15.20 -1.10 -10.49
C VAL A 130 -14.04 -2.07 -10.33
N LEU A 131 -14.32 -3.33 -10.66
CA LEU A 131 -13.34 -4.38 -10.80
C LEU A 131 -12.94 -4.50 -12.26
N GLY A 132 -11.66 -4.66 -12.54
CA GLY A 132 -11.17 -4.83 -13.90
C GLY A 132 -9.66 -5.03 -13.95
N ILE A 133 -9.18 -5.42 -15.12
CA ILE A 133 -7.75 -5.60 -15.40
C ILE A 133 -7.13 -4.22 -15.64
N LEU A 134 -6.05 -3.92 -14.95
CA LEU A 134 -5.29 -2.67 -15.13
C LEU A 134 -4.49 -2.74 -16.43
N GLN A 135 -4.97 -2.07 -17.48
CA GLN A 135 -4.36 -2.08 -18.80
C GLN A 135 -3.31 -0.98 -18.98
N ALA A 136 -3.52 0.19 -18.38
CA ALA A 136 -2.59 1.31 -18.47
C ALA A 136 -2.71 2.24 -17.26
N TYR A 137 -1.62 2.98 -17.00
CA TYR A 137 -1.60 4.10 -16.08
C TYR A 137 -0.75 5.23 -16.67
N GLN A 138 -1.38 6.34 -17.03
CA GLN A 138 -0.69 7.50 -17.61
C GLN A 138 -1.33 8.81 -17.14
N ASN A 139 -0.51 9.80 -16.81
CA ASN A 139 -0.97 11.12 -16.37
C ASN A 139 -2.02 11.09 -15.24
N SER A 140 -1.85 10.18 -14.29
CA SER A 140 -2.79 9.93 -13.19
C SER A 140 -4.15 9.38 -13.61
N VAL A 141 -4.28 8.87 -14.84
CA VAL A 141 -5.45 8.16 -15.33
C VAL A 141 -5.11 6.66 -15.40
N LEU A 142 -5.95 5.83 -14.80
CA LEU A 142 -5.88 4.37 -14.93
C LEU A 142 -6.94 3.93 -15.95
N THR A 143 -6.55 3.03 -16.83
CA THR A 143 -7.45 2.38 -17.79
C THR A 143 -7.71 0.96 -17.30
N LEU A 144 -8.96 0.66 -16.99
CA LEU A 144 -9.43 -0.67 -16.60
C LEU A 144 -10.22 -1.31 -17.72
N GLU A 145 -9.96 -2.59 -17.98
CA GLU A 145 -10.80 -3.45 -18.77
C GLU A 145 -11.72 -4.25 -17.85
N THR A 146 -13.03 -4.04 -17.98
CA THR A 146 -14.04 -4.72 -17.17
C THR A 146 -14.29 -6.14 -17.69
N GLU A 147 -14.96 -6.98 -16.91
CA GLU A 147 -15.39 -8.35 -17.34
C GLU A 147 -16.26 -8.34 -18.60
N GLU A 148 -16.98 -7.25 -18.87
CA GLU A 148 -17.81 -7.08 -20.07
C GLU A 148 -16.97 -6.66 -21.30
N GLY A 149 -15.65 -6.49 -21.14
CA GLY A 149 -14.73 -6.06 -22.20
C GLY A 149 -14.78 -4.56 -22.48
N GLU A 150 -15.40 -3.78 -21.61
CA GLU A 150 -15.40 -2.32 -21.69
C GLU A 150 -14.12 -1.73 -21.11
N PHE A 151 -13.57 -0.72 -21.78
CA PHE A 151 -12.45 0.07 -21.29
C PHE A 151 -12.95 1.31 -20.57
N LEU A 152 -12.56 1.48 -19.32
CA LEU A 152 -12.93 2.61 -18.49
C LEU A 152 -11.70 3.40 -18.07
N ASP A 153 -11.64 4.68 -18.47
CA ASP A 153 -10.60 5.61 -18.04
C ASP A 153 -11.05 6.31 -16.74
N ILE A 154 -10.25 6.16 -15.69
CA ILE A 154 -10.55 6.64 -14.36
C ILE A 154 -9.42 7.57 -13.89
N ASP A 155 -9.74 8.82 -13.57
CA ASP A 155 -8.77 9.71 -12.93
C ASP A 155 -8.53 9.25 -11.48
N LYS A 156 -7.26 9.05 -11.11
CA LYS A 156 -6.86 8.59 -9.77
C LYS A 156 -7.41 9.49 -8.66
N LYS A 157 -7.58 10.79 -8.92
CA LYS A 157 -8.15 11.75 -7.94
C LYS A 157 -9.61 11.46 -7.58
N ASP A 158 -10.36 10.78 -8.47
CA ASP A 158 -11.77 10.43 -8.26
C ASP A 158 -11.92 9.12 -7.47
N THR A 159 -10.81 8.40 -7.25
CA THR A 159 -10.78 7.16 -6.47
C THR A 159 -10.41 7.41 -5.01
N SER A 160 -11.09 6.74 -4.10
CA SER A 160 -10.72 6.67 -2.68
C SER A 160 -9.61 5.64 -2.43
N SER A 161 -9.59 4.55 -3.20
CA SER A 161 -8.54 3.52 -3.19
C SER A 161 -8.54 2.74 -4.49
N VAL A 162 -7.37 2.23 -4.87
CA VAL A 162 -7.21 1.21 -5.93
C VAL A 162 -6.40 0.08 -5.33
N ARG A 163 -6.95 -1.14 -5.31
CA ARG A 163 -6.32 -2.30 -4.68
C ARG A 163 -6.20 -3.45 -5.66
N VAL A 164 -5.10 -4.18 -5.58
CA VAL A 164 -4.94 -5.45 -6.29
C VAL A 164 -5.93 -6.46 -5.70
N CYS A 165 -6.58 -7.25 -6.55
CA CYS A 165 -7.44 -8.37 -6.17
C CYS A 165 -6.76 -9.66 -6.61
N ASP A 166 -6.22 -10.40 -5.64
CA ASP A 166 -5.50 -11.66 -5.90
C ASP A 166 -6.47 -12.87 -5.96
N ASP A 167 -7.72 -12.67 -5.52
CA ASP A 167 -8.74 -13.75 -5.49
C ASP A 167 -9.38 -14.03 -6.87
N TYR A 168 -9.00 -13.31 -7.91
CA TYR A 168 -9.36 -13.61 -9.29
C TYR A 168 -8.30 -14.51 -9.93
N VAL A 169 -8.11 -15.69 -9.36
CA VAL A 169 -7.54 -16.81 -10.11
C VAL A 169 -8.68 -17.31 -10.99
N ASP A 170 -8.52 -17.18 -12.31
CA ASP A 170 -9.35 -17.92 -13.26
C ASP A 170 -9.39 -19.38 -12.78
N ILE A 171 -10.53 -19.78 -12.24
CA ILE A 171 -10.84 -21.18 -12.14
C ILE A 171 -11.17 -21.58 -13.58
N ASP A 172 -10.12 -21.79 -14.37
CA ASP A 172 -10.24 -22.55 -15.59
C ASP A 172 -10.77 -23.93 -15.14
N ASP A 173 -12.06 -24.14 -15.40
CA ASP A 173 -12.77 -25.42 -15.29
C ASP A 173 -12.18 -26.43 -16.28
N GLU A 174 -10.97 -26.89 -16.04
CA GLU A 174 -10.43 -28.08 -16.69
C GLU A 174 -9.80 -28.94 -15.61
N ASP A 175 -10.59 -29.89 -15.10
CA ASP A 175 -10.19 -31.25 -14.74
C ASP A 175 -11.16 -31.83 -13.69
N PHE A 176 -12.44 -31.95 -14.08
CA PHE A 176 -13.29 -33.02 -13.55
C PHE A 176 -13.46 -34.09 -14.66
N GLU A 177 -12.42 -34.83 -14.97
CA GLU A 177 -12.57 -36.13 -15.56
C GLU A 177 -12.96 -37.12 -14.45
N GLU A 178 -14.25 -37.47 -14.43
CA GLU A 178 -14.77 -38.60 -13.68
C GLU A 178 -14.16 -39.89 -14.26
N GLU A 179 -13.24 -40.50 -13.51
CA GLU A 179 -12.96 -41.93 -13.71
C GLU A 179 -14.09 -42.77 -13.09
N PHE A 180 -14.84 -43.44 -13.97
CA PHE A 180 -15.72 -44.56 -13.63
C PHE A 180 -14.94 -45.88 -13.59
#